data_b5033a029875f487dc06e32535d4a01f
#
_entry.id   b5033a029875f487dc06e32535d4a01f
#
_cell.length_a   1.000
_cell.length_b   1.000
_cell.length_c   1.000
_cell.angle_alpha   90.00
_cell.angle_beta   90.00
_cell.angle_gamma   90.00
#
_symmetry.space_group_name_H-M   'P 1'
#
loop_
_entity.id
_entity.type
_entity.pdbx_description
1 polymer ?
#
loop_
_entity_poly.entity_id
_entity_poly.type
_entity_poly.pdbx_seq_one_letter_code
_entity_poly.pdbx_strand_id
1 'polypeptide(L)'
;VTPQFQAVLDVPYGGVLFALPALLALGLLEGSEEALNPLPSGYYGCDSLLMLLGFMALARLSSIEALRYSAPGEWGKLLGLDRIPEVRTLRAKVQILSANGQAEKWSTQLCQFWMQEHPEQAGILYVDGHTRVYHGSQTKLPRHYVARQKLCLRATVDFWVNAMDGQPFFVIN
;
A
#
# COMPACT_ATOMS: atom_id res chain seq x y z
N VAL A 1 -7.28 -22.33 -12.26
CA VAL A 1 -6.13 -22.66 -13.13
C VAL A 1 -4.97 -22.97 -12.23
N THR A 2 -4.33 -24.12 -12.40
CA THR A 2 -3.14 -24.50 -11.61
C THR A 2 -1.97 -23.60 -12.03
N PRO A 3 -1.29 -22.90 -11.08
CA PRO A 3 -0.16 -22.08 -11.40
C PRO A 3 0.97 -22.94 -11.99
N GLN A 4 1.56 -22.47 -13.08
CA GLN A 4 2.72 -23.10 -13.71
C GLN A 4 3.94 -22.26 -13.43
N PHE A 5 4.95 -22.87 -12.81
CA PHE A 5 6.24 -22.22 -12.57
C PHE A 5 7.18 -22.52 -13.72
N GLN A 6 7.66 -21.49 -14.38
CA GLN A 6 8.69 -21.60 -15.42
C GLN A 6 9.93 -20.81 -15.01
N ALA A 7 11.09 -21.34 -15.35
CA ALA A 7 12.33 -20.58 -15.19
C ALA A 7 12.31 -19.36 -16.13
N VAL A 8 12.35 -18.18 -15.58
CA VAL A 8 12.39 -16.92 -16.31
C VAL A 8 13.65 -16.19 -15.94
N LEU A 9 14.43 -15.79 -16.92
CA LEU A 9 15.58 -14.90 -16.76
C LEU A 9 15.07 -13.45 -16.85
N ASP A 10 15.70 -12.57 -16.07
CA ASP A 10 15.47 -11.12 -16.10
C ASP A 10 14.03 -10.67 -15.83
N VAL A 11 13.51 -11.02 -14.67
CA VAL A 11 12.28 -10.40 -14.14
C VAL A 11 12.67 -9.18 -13.31
N PRO A 12 12.45 -7.95 -13.81
CA PRO A 12 12.65 -6.75 -13.03
C PRO A 12 11.89 -6.83 -11.71
N TYR A 13 12.52 -6.43 -10.64
CA TYR A 13 11.96 -6.50 -9.28
C TYR A 13 11.66 -7.93 -8.77
N GLY A 14 12.12 -9.00 -9.42
CA GLY A 14 11.88 -10.39 -8.99
C GLY A 14 12.22 -10.65 -7.52
N GLY A 15 13.19 -9.92 -6.97
CA GLY A 15 13.56 -9.98 -5.55
C GLY A 15 12.43 -9.66 -4.57
N VAL A 16 11.36 -8.94 -4.96
CA VAL A 16 10.22 -8.67 -4.08
C VAL A 16 9.46 -9.95 -3.70
N LEU A 17 9.57 -11.01 -4.50
CA LEU A 17 8.95 -12.30 -4.21
C LEU A 17 9.50 -12.95 -2.94
N PHE A 18 10.74 -12.66 -2.55
CA PHE A 18 11.29 -13.15 -1.28
C PHE A 18 10.56 -12.57 -0.05
N ALA A 19 9.91 -11.43 -0.20
CA ALA A 19 9.12 -10.83 0.88
C ALA A 19 7.66 -11.33 0.90
N LEU A 20 7.21 -12.12 -0.08
CA LEU A 20 5.84 -12.61 -0.14
C LEU A 20 5.41 -13.36 1.13
N PRO A 21 6.20 -14.30 1.69
CA PRO A 21 5.81 -14.98 2.93
C PRO A 21 5.62 -14.00 4.09
N ALA A 22 6.47 -12.97 4.20
CA ALA A 22 6.36 -11.96 5.24
C ALA A 22 5.11 -11.09 5.06
N LEU A 23 4.78 -10.66 3.82
CA LEU A 23 3.56 -9.91 3.54
C LEU A 23 2.30 -10.70 3.90
N LEU A 24 2.27 -12.00 3.62
CA LEU A 24 1.15 -12.86 3.98
C LEU A 24 1.06 -13.07 5.50
N ALA A 25 2.19 -13.27 6.17
CA ALA A 25 2.24 -13.41 7.63
C ALA A 25 1.82 -12.13 8.36
N LEU A 26 2.03 -10.96 7.77
CA LEU A 26 1.53 -9.69 8.29
C LEU A 26 0.02 -9.47 8.05
N GLY A 27 -0.67 -10.41 7.42
CA GLY A 27 -2.10 -10.33 7.18
C GLY A 27 -2.50 -9.42 6.01
N LEU A 28 -1.60 -9.17 5.03
CA LEU A 28 -1.90 -8.26 3.91
C LEU A 28 -3.19 -8.60 3.17
N LEU A 29 -3.53 -9.89 3.05
CA LEU A 29 -4.73 -10.35 2.35
C LEU A 29 -5.85 -10.76 3.32
N GLU A 30 -5.51 -11.00 4.58
CA GLU A 30 -6.46 -11.52 5.57
C GLU A 30 -7.53 -10.48 5.91
N GLY A 31 -8.79 -10.86 5.81
CA GLY A 31 -9.92 -9.97 6.09
C GLY A 31 -10.08 -8.80 5.12
N SER A 32 -9.25 -8.69 4.08
CA SER A 32 -9.31 -7.57 3.13
C SER A 32 -10.61 -7.55 2.32
N GLU A 33 -11.12 -8.69 1.89
CA GLU A 33 -12.36 -8.79 1.13
C GLU A 33 -13.60 -8.40 1.97
N GLU A 34 -13.54 -8.60 3.29
CA GLU A 34 -14.61 -8.26 4.22
C GLU A 34 -14.57 -6.79 4.64
N ALA A 35 -13.36 -6.24 4.72
CA ALA A 35 -13.14 -4.87 5.17
C ALA A 35 -13.28 -3.85 4.05
N LEU A 36 -12.81 -4.17 2.86
CA LEU A 36 -12.79 -3.27 1.70
C LEU A 36 -14.07 -3.41 0.87
N ASN A 37 -14.39 -2.38 0.10
CA ASN A 37 -15.55 -2.46 -0.78
C ASN A 37 -15.36 -3.51 -1.90
N PRO A 38 -16.41 -4.25 -2.27
CA PRO A 38 -16.33 -5.23 -3.33
C PRO A 38 -16.03 -4.56 -4.69
N LEU A 39 -15.15 -5.17 -5.44
CA LEU A 39 -14.86 -4.76 -6.80
C LEU A 39 -15.90 -5.34 -7.78
N PRO A 40 -16.24 -4.62 -8.86
CA PRO A 40 -16.97 -5.22 -9.96
C PRO A 40 -16.25 -6.46 -10.50
N SER A 41 -17.03 -7.47 -10.90
CA SER A 41 -16.49 -8.69 -11.51
C SER A 41 -15.52 -8.35 -12.64
N GLY A 42 -14.37 -9.01 -12.67
CA GLY A 42 -13.33 -8.75 -13.65
C GLY A 42 -12.04 -9.51 -13.39
N TYR A 43 -11.05 -9.28 -14.25
CA TYR A 43 -9.78 -9.99 -14.23
C TYR A 43 -8.94 -9.71 -12.98
N TYR A 44 -9.01 -8.49 -12.42
CA TYR A 44 -8.22 -8.08 -11.25
C TYR A 44 -9.10 -8.07 -10.00
N GLY A 45 -8.87 -9.01 -9.10
CA GLY A 45 -9.51 -9.08 -7.78
C GLY A 45 -8.78 -8.22 -6.73
N CYS A 46 -9.33 -8.18 -5.52
CA CYS A 46 -8.79 -7.45 -4.38
C CYS A 46 -7.35 -7.89 -4.07
N ASP A 47 -7.11 -9.19 -3.93
CA ASP A 47 -5.80 -9.76 -3.60
C ASP A 47 -4.71 -9.34 -4.59
N SER A 48 -5.03 -9.43 -5.90
CA SER A 48 -4.07 -9.03 -6.95
C SER A 48 -3.68 -7.56 -6.83
N LEU A 49 -4.61 -6.70 -6.45
CA LEU A 49 -4.35 -5.26 -6.29
C LEU A 49 -3.57 -4.97 -5.02
N LEU A 50 -3.91 -5.61 -3.90
CA LEU A 50 -3.18 -5.46 -2.64
C LEU A 50 -1.73 -5.98 -2.77
N MET A 51 -1.55 -7.14 -3.40
CA MET A 51 -0.23 -7.68 -3.70
C MET A 51 0.58 -6.74 -4.62
N LEU A 52 -0.05 -6.18 -5.66
CA LEU A 52 0.61 -5.20 -6.53
C LEU A 52 1.07 -3.98 -5.72
N LEU A 53 0.20 -3.42 -4.88
CA LEU A 53 0.55 -2.27 -4.03
C LEU A 53 1.66 -2.62 -3.03
N GLY A 54 1.63 -3.80 -2.43
CA GLY A 54 2.68 -4.30 -1.54
C GLY A 54 4.02 -4.42 -2.27
N PHE A 55 4.05 -5.02 -3.45
CA PHE A 55 5.27 -5.13 -4.26
C PHE A 55 5.78 -3.77 -4.75
N MET A 56 4.89 -2.85 -5.09
CA MET A 56 5.27 -1.47 -5.41
C MET A 56 5.96 -0.79 -4.23
N ALA A 57 5.43 -0.95 -3.03
CA ALA A 57 6.04 -0.39 -1.81
C ALA A 57 7.44 -0.98 -1.57
N LEU A 58 7.61 -2.29 -1.69
CA LEU A 58 8.91 -2.98 -1.59
C LEU A 58 9.90 -2.54 -2.68
N ALA A 59 9.42 -2.33 -3.91
CA ALA A 59 10.21 -1.79 -5.02
C ALA A 59 10.47 -0.27 -4.89
N ARG A 60 10.02 0.37 -3.80
CA ARG A 60 10.11 1.83 -3.54
C ARG A 60 9.49 2.69 -4.63
N LEU A 61 8.44 2.21 -5.28
CA LEU A 61 7.64 3.04 -6.18
C LEU A 61 6.72 3.94 -5.36
N SER A 62 6.98 5.23 -5.40
CA SER A 62 6.31 6.22 -4.56
C SER A 62 4.87 6.55 -4.98
N SER A 63 4.45 6.12 -6.16
CA SER A 63 3.10 6.38 -6.68
C SER A 63 2.67 5.36 -7.72
N ILE A 64 1.36 5.21 -7.89
CA ILE A 64 0.77 4.39 -8.96
C ILE A 64 1.25 4.84 -10.34
N GLU A 65 1.51 6.14 -10.52
CA GLU A 65 1.96 6.71 -11.79
C GLU A 65 3.32 6.16 -12.24
N ALA A 66 4.16 5.73 -11.30
CA ALA A 66 5.47 5.16 -11.62
C ALA A 66 5.36 3.88 -12.48
N LEU A 67 4.24 3.16 -12.38
CA LEU A 67 4.01 1.97 -13.22
C LEU A 67 3.90 2.27 -14.72
N ARG A 68 3.67 3.53 -15.12
CA ARG A 68 3.68 3.91 -16.55
C ARG A 68 5.01 3.66 -17.25
N TYR A 69 6.08 3.64 -16.47
CA TYR A 69 7.43 3.45 -16.99
C TYR A 69 7.91 2.00 -16.88
N SER A 70 7.04 1.09 -16.50
CA SER A 70 7.32 -0.34 -16.34
C SER A 70 6.54 -1.15 -17.36
N ALA A 71 7.10 -2.27 -17.80
CA ALA A 71 6.41 -3.21 -18.68
C ALA A 71 5.31 -3.96 -17.91
N PRO A 72 4.03 -3.84 -18.30
CA PRO A 72 2.91 -4.42 -17.55
C PRO A 72 2.99 -5.94 -17.41
N GLY A 73 3.54 -6.65 -18.39
CA GLY A 73 3.73 -8.10 -18.36
C GLY A 73 4.80 -8.54 -17.38
N GLU A 74 5.85 -7.76 -17.17
CA GLU A 74 6.90 -8.09 -16.20
C GLU A 74 6.37 -8.04 -14.77
N TRP A 75 5.60 -7.00 -14.44
CA TRP A 75 4.90 -6.92 -13.17
C TRP A 75 3.81 -8.00 -13.03
N GLY A 76 3.15 -8.35 -14.14
CA GLY A 76 2.20 -9.45 -14.18
C GLY A 76 2.82 -10.78 -13.73
N LYS A 77 4.03 -11.08 -14.17
CA LYS A 77 4.76 -12.30 -13.76
C LYS A 77 4.94 -12.41 -12.25
N LEU A 78 5.17 -11.29 -11.55
CA LEU A 78 5.29 -11.27 -10.08
C LEU A 78 3.99 -11.66 -9.37
N LEU A 79 2.86 -11.47 -10.02
CA LEU A 79 1.51 -11.74 -9.50
C LEU A 79 0.89 -13.03 -10.07
N GLY A 80 1.60 -13.75 -10.93
CA GLY A 80 1.03 -14.90 -11.66
C GLY A 80 -0.04 -14.49 -12.69
N LEU A 81 0.05 -13.28 -13.22
CA LEU A 81 -0.87 -12.70 -14.20
C LEU A 81 -0.15 -12.43 -15.52
N ASP A 82 -0.89 -12.37 -16.63
CA ASP A 82 -0.33 -11.99 -17.92
C ASP A 82 0.19 -10.54 -17.92
N ARG A 83 -0.51 -9.68 -17.20
CA ARG A 83 -0.17 -8.25 -17.06
C ARG A 83 -0.85 -7.63 -15.84
N ILE A 84 -0.33 -6.51 -15.37
CA ILE A 84 -0.99 -5.66 -14.37
C ILE A 84 -2.00 -4.71 -15.02
N PRO A 85 -2.96 -4.15 -14.24
CA PRO A 85 -3.88 -3.15 -14.74
C PRO A 85 -3.16 -1.87 -15.16
N GLU A 86 -3.69 -1.21 -16.16
CA GLU A 86 -3.27 0.15 -16.49
C GLU A 86 -3.45 1.09 -15.29
N VAL A 87 -2.60 2.10 -15.18
CA VAL A 87 -2.58 3.07 -14.08
C VAL A 87 -3.97 3.68 -13.83
N ARG A 88 -4.71 4.02 -14.90
CA ARG A 88 -6.08 4.55 -14.77
C ARG A 88 -7.03 3.53 -14.13
N THR A 89 -6.96 2.28 -14.55
CA THR A 89 -7.78 1.18 -14.03
C THR A 89 -7.42 0.87 -12.57
N LEU A 90 -6.12 0.82 -12.27
CA LEU A 90 -5.63 0.60 -10.91
C LEU A 90 -6.15 1.69 -9.96
N ARG A 91 -6.01 2.96 -10.36
CA ARG A 91 -6.50 4.09 -9.57
C ARG A 91 -8.01 4.01 -9.31
N ALA A 92 -8.81 3.73 -10.35
CA ALA A 92 -10.24 3.60 -10.20
C ALA A 92 -10.63 2.46 -9.25
N LYS A 93 -9.95 1.31 -9.35
CA LYS A 93 -10.19 0.17 -8.45
C LYS A 93 -9.78 0.46 -7.01
N VAL A 94 -8.64 1.10 -6.79
CA VAL A 94 -8.20 1.53 -5.44
C VAL A 94 -9.20 2.51 -4.83
N GLN A 95 -9.74 3.44 -5.61
CA GLN A 95 -10.79 4.36 -5.14
C GLN A 95 -12.06 3.61 -4.71
N ILE A 96 -12.47 2.56 -5.46
CA ILE A 96 -13.62 1.74 -5.08
C ILE A 96 -13.32 1.00 -3.76
N LEU A 97 -12.19 0.32 -3.66
CA LEU A 97 -11.79 -0.44 -2.47
C LEU A 97 -11.81 0.44 -1.21
N SER A 98 -11.26 1.64 -1.30
CA SER A 98 -11.06 2.54 -0.16
C SER A 98 -12.23 3.49 0.14
N ALA A 99 -13.27 3.51 -0.68
CA ALA A 99 -14.38 4.44 -0.51
C ALA A 99 -15.10 4.24 0.84
N ASN A 100 -15.70 5.31 1.35
CA ASN A 100 -16.51 5.31 2.60
C ASN A 100 -15.74 4.87 3.85
N GLY A 101 -14.46 5.20 3.96
CA GLY A 101 -13.65 4.89 5.15
C GLY A 101 -13.22 3.42 5.26
N GLN A 102 -13.34 2.62 4.20
CA GLN A 102 -12.99 1.20 4.28
C GLN A 102 -11.47 0.97 4.42
N ALA A 103 -10.64 1.87 3.88
CA ALA A 103 -9.20 1.80 4.05
C ALA A 103 -8.79 1.97 5.53
N GLU A 104 -9.41 2.93 6.22
CA GLU A 104 -9.20 3.17 7.65
C GLU A 104 -9.71 1.99 8.49
N LYS A 105 -10.86 1.43 8.12
CA LYS A 105 -11.40 0.24 8.79
C LYS A 105 -10.43 -0.94 8.66
N TRP A 106 -9.95 -1.21 7.47
CA TRP A 106 -8.99 -2.29 7.23
C TRP A 106 -7.67 -2.06 7.97
N SER A 107 -7.13 -0.84 7.92
CA SER A 107 -5.92 -0.46 8.66
C SER A 107 -6.10 -0.66 10.17
N THR A 108 -7.28 -0.32 10.72
CA THR A 108 -7.59 -0.53 12.13
C THR A 108 -7.63 -2.02 12.50
N GLN A 109 -8.21 -2.86 11.64
CA GLN A 109 -8.25 -4.32 11.86
C GLN A 109 -6.84 -4.91 11.85
N LEU A 110 -5.99 -4.53 10.89
CA LEU A 110 -4.59 -4.95 10.84
C LEU A 110 -3.82 -4.50 12.10
N CYS A 111 -4.02 -3.25 12.52
CA CYS A 111 -3.41 -2.73 13.74
C CYS A 111 -3.81 -3.55 14.98
N GLN A 112 -5.11 -3.86 15.11
CA GLN A 112 -5.60 -4.67 16.22
C GLN A 112 -5.00 -6.09 16.21
N PHE A 113 -4.90 -6.69 15.03
CA PHE A 113 -4.26 -7.99 14.87
C PHE A 113 -2.80 -7.94 15.32
N TRP A 114 -2.00 -7.00 14.84
CA TRP A 114 -0.59 -6.88 15.21
C TRP A 114 -0.38 -6.58 16.69
N MET A 115 -1.22 -5.75 17.32
CA MET A 115 -1.18 -5.47 18.74
C MET A 115 -1.54 -6.70 19.60
N GLN A 116 -2.42 -7.57 19.12
CA GLN A 116 -2.78 -8.82 19.80
C GLN A 116 -1.68 -9.85 19.70
N GLU A 117 -1.00 -9.96 18.55
CA GLU A 117 0.13 -10.87 18.36
C GLU A 117 1.38 -10.42 19.15
N HIS A 118 1.55 -9.10 19.36
CA HIS A 118 2.72 -8.51 20.02
C HIS A 118 2.32 -7.54 21.14
N PRO A 119 1.66 -8.01 22.23
CA PRO A 119 1.16 -7.15 23.28
C PRO A 119 2.27 -6.40 24.03
N GLU A 120 3.47 -6.95 24.10
CA GLU A 120 4.65 -6.31 24.69
C GLU A 120 5.09 -5.06 23.92
N GLN A 121 4.87 -5.02 22.60
CA GLN A 121 5.20 -3.87 21.76
C GLN A 121 4.10 -2.79 21.81
N ALA A 122 2.87 -3.17 22.11
CA ALA A 122 1.73 -2.26 22.21
C ALA A 122 1.69 -1.47 23.54
N GLY A 123 2.57 -1.77 24.51
CA GLY A 123 2.57 -1.14 25.83
C GLY A 123 2.93 0.34 25.82
N ILE A 124 3.82 0.77 24.92
CA ILE A 124 4.22 2.17 24.76
C ILE A 124 4.28 2.47 23.26
N LEU A 125 3.53 3.50 22.87
CA LEU A 125 3.46 3.95 21.47
C LEU A 125 3.95 5.39 21.38
N TYR A 126 4.60 5.73 20.27
CA TYR A 126 4.91 7.11 19.94
C TYR A 126 4.28 7.53 18.61
N VAL A 127 3.97 8.82 18.51
CA VAL A 127 3.34 9.40 17.32
C VAL A 127 4.35 10.32 16.65
N ASP A 128 4.58 10.08 15.35
CA ASP A 128 5.41 10.94 14.52
C ASP A 128 4.58 11.55 13.38
N GLY A 129 4.74 12.84 13.17
CA GLY A 129 4.04 13.58 12.14
C GLY A 129 4.90 13.78 10.89
N HIS A 130 4.47 13.24 9.75
CA HIS A 130 5.15 13.41 8.47
C HIS A 130 4.38 14.33 7.53
N THR A 131 4.99 15.48 7.17
CA THR A 131 4.40 16.44 6.25
C THR A 131 4.73 16.09 4.81
N ARG A 132 3.70 15.79 4.00
CA ARG A 132 3.82 15.56 2.56
C ARG A 132 3.43 16.80 1.76
N VAL A 133 4.42 17.43 1.13
CA VAL A 133 4.21 18.61 0.30
C VAL A 133 3.45 18.24 -0.98
N TYR A 134 2.43 19.01 -1.28
CA TYR A 134 1.64 18.87 -2.50
C TYR A 134 2.09 19.90 -3.55
N HIS A 135 2.58 19.41 -4.66
CA HIS A 135 3.04 20.23 -5.79
C HIS A 135 1.99 20.39 -6.91
N GLY A 136 0.81 19.78 -6.74
CA GLY A 136 -0.27 19.85 -7.71
C GLY A 136 -1.06 21.16 -7.62
N SER A 137 -1.90 21.40 -8.64
CA SER A 137 -2.77 22.58 -8.73
C SER A 137 -4.26 22.26 -8.53
N GLN A 138 -4.65 20.97 -8.63
CA GLN A 138 -6.06 20.57 -8.65
C GLN A 138 -6.73 20.58 -7.28
N THR A 139 -5.99 20.26 -6.21
CA THR A 139 -6.53 20.16 -4.86
C THR A 139 -6.09 21.35 -4.02
N LYS A 140 -7.05 22.00 -3.35
CA LYS A 140 -6.76 23.07 -2.39
C LYS A 140 -6.51 22.42 -1.03
N LEU A 141 -5.24 22.25 -0.67
CA LEU A 141 -4.84 21.77 0.65
C LEU A 141 -4.46 22.93 1.57
N PRO A 142 -4.59 22.75 2.89
CA PRO A 142 -4.09 23.71 3.87
C PRO A 142 -2.58 23.88 3.74
N ARG A 143 -2.07 24.98 4.26
CA ARG A 143 -0.63 25.22 4.32
C ARG A 143 -0.09 24.75 5.67
N HIS A 144 0.93 23.93 5.63
CA HIS A 144 1.69 23.47 6.80
C HIS A 144 3.13 23.97 6.73
N TYR A 145 3.70 24.25 7.89
CA TYR A 145 5.10 24.61 7.98
C TYR A 145 5.98 23.39 7.74
N VAL A 146 6.81 23.44 6.71
CA VAL A 146 7.75 22.38 6.35
C VAL A 146 9.12 22.78 6.88
N ALA A 147 9.52 22.23 8.02
CA ALA A 147 10.73 22.60 8.74
C ALA A 147 12.00 22.50 7.87
N ARG A 148 12.11 21.44 7.06
CA ARG A 148 13.25 21.23 6.15
C ARG A 148 13.41 22.34 5.12
N GLN A 149 12.32 22.95 4.67
CA GLN A 149 12.30 24.00 3.65
C GLN A 149 12.13 25.40 4.25
N LYS A 150 11.79 25.47 5.56
CA LYS A 150 11.48 26.72 6.28
C LYS A 150 10.37 27.54 5.61
N LEU A 151 9.40 26.88 4.99
CA LEU A 151 8.30 27.49 4.23
C LEU A 151 6.96 26.90 4.64
N CYS A 152 5.88 27.70 4.54
CA CYS A 152 4.51 27.23 4.64
C CYS A 152 4.01 26.81 3.26
N LEU A 153 3.91 25.50 3.02
CA LEU A 153 3.52 24.92 1.75
C LEU A 153 2.19 24.17 1.87
N ARG A 154 1.48 24.03 0.75
CA ARG A 154 0.32 23.15 0.68
C ARG A 154 0.76 21.71 0.94
N ALA A 155 0.18 21.07 1.94
CA ALA A 155 0.61 19.76 2.36
C ALA A 155 -0.52 19.01 3.09
N THR A 156 -0.38 17.70 3.19
CA THR A 156 -1.07 16.85 4.17
C THR A 156 -0.08 16.47 5.27
N VAL A 157 -0.60 16.15 6.45
CA VAL A 157 0.21 15.62 7.55
C VAL A 157 -0.32 14.24 7.87
N ASP A 158 0.54 13.24 7.71
CA ASP A 158 0.25 11.87 8.12
C ASP A 158 0.87 11.67 9.51
N PHE A 159 0.08 11.18 10.46
CA PHE A 159 0.55 10.80 11.79
C PHE A 159 0.76 9.30 11.84
N TRP A 160 2.00 8.90 12.06
CA TRP A 160 2.40 7.51 12.21
C TRP A 160 2.41 7.13 13.68
N VAL A 161 1.70 6.08 14.02
CA VAL A 161 1.70 5.52 15.38
C VAL A 161 2.58 4.26 15.35
N ASN A 162 3.65 4.31 16.13
CA ASN A 162 4.70 3.30 16.11
C ASN A 162 4.93 2.72 17.50
N ALA A 163 5.36 1.46 17.54
CA ALA A 163 5.92 0.84 18.72
C ALA A 163 7.33 1.36 19.02
N MET A 164 7.86 1.07 20.21
CA MET A 164 9.20 1.52 20.64
C MET A 164 10.34 0.97 19.80
N ASP A 165 10.17 -0.18 19.16
CA ASP A 165 11.13 -0.79 18.23
C ASP A 165 11.07 -0.20 16.81
N GLY A 166 10.13 0.72 16.57
CA GLY A 166 9.93 1.38 15.30
C GLY A 166 8.92 0.70 14.36
N GLN A 167 8.28 -0.39 14.79
CA GLN A 167 7.23 -1.02 13.98
C GLN A 167 6.01 -0.09 13.89
N PRO A 168 5.58 0.29 12.67
CA PRO A 168 4.37 1.09 12.51
C PRO A 168 3.13 0.22 12.72
N PHE A 169 2.20 0.69 13.54
CA PHE A 169 0.91 0.05 13.69
C PHE A 169 -0.13 0.65 12.77
N PHE A 170 -0.28 1.97 12.75
CA PHE A 170 -1.22 2.60 11.83
C PHE A 170 -0.85 4.05 11.50
N VAL A 171 -1.53 4.59 10.48
CA VAL A 171 -1.35 5.95 9.98
C VAL A 171 -2.70 6.65 10.00
N ILE A 172 -2.72 7.89 10.49
CA ILE A 172 -3.89 8.77 10.50
C ILE A 172 -3.59 9.98 9.62
N ASN A 173 -4.53 10.34 8.73
CA ASN A 173 -4.48 11.54 7.89
C ASN A 173 -5.37 12.65 8.46
#